data_cd44ba908d90069ed5d6c35679786237
#
_entry.id   cd44ba908d90069ed5d6c35679786237
#
_cell.length_a   1.000
_cell.length_b   1.000
_cell.length_c   1.000
_cell.angle_alpha   90.00
_cell.angle_beta   90.00
_cell.angle_gamma   90.00
#
_symmetry.space_group_name_H-M   'P 1'
#
loop_
_entity.id
_entity.type
_entity.pdbx_description
1 polymer ?
#
loop_
_entity_poly.entity_id
_entity_poly.type
_entity_poly.pdbx_seq_one_letter_code
_entity_poly.pdbx_strand_id
1 'polypeptide(L)'
;PDNVFQDYKYKDFNTCVTCHDDVHEQKLGTDCRQCHVEESFQKIRNKKDFKHELTGYPLEGKHITVDCKKCHETKMTDPLEHNRCADCHDDFHKGQFITATLKPDCKECHSVEGFMGSLYTIEKHNKGPFPLVGAHLATPCFACHKKEEEWSFKNIGQNCIDCHDDVHKGLITEKYYPQNTCNQCHTPDAWAEVAF
;
A
#
# COMPACT_ATOMS: atom_id res chain seq x y z
N PRO A 1 38.41 -37.90 -30.10
CA PRO A 1 37.32 -38.39 -29.30
C PRO A 1 37.83 -38.54 -27.90
N ASP A 2 37.65 -37.54 -27.13
CA ASP A 2 38.37 -37.28 -25.91
C ASP A 2 37.65 -37.96 -24.78
N ASN A 3 38.46 -38.62 -23.97
CA ASN A 3 38.06 -39.42 -22.80
C ASN A 3 37.33 -38.57 -21.73
N VAL A 4 36.14 -38.13 -22.00
CA VAL A 4 35.27 -37.46 -21.03
C VAL A 4 35.04 -38.34 -19.78
N PHE A 5 35.13 -39.66 -19.93
CA PHE A 5 34.99 -40.61 -18.81
C PHE A 5 36.16 -40.68 -17.82
N GLN A 6 37.34 -40.14 -18.13
CA GLN A 6 38.47 -40.15 -17.18
C GLN A 6 38.42 -39.00 -16.18
N ASP A 7 37.71 -37.92 -16.47
CA ASP A 7 37.63 -36.76 -15.58
C ASP A 7 36.75 -36.98 -14.34
N TYR A 8 35.86 -37.97 -14.39
CA TYR A 8 34.98 -38.29 -13.24
C TYR A 8 35.69 -38.99 -12.07
N LYS A 9 36.86 -39.57 -12.24
CA LYS A 9 37.59 -40.32 -11.19
C LYS A 9 38.18 -39.43 -10.09
N TYR A 10 38.31 -38.15 -10.31
CA TYR A 10 39.00 -37.25 -9.38
C TYR A 10 38.13 -36.07 -8.91
N LYS A 11 36.86 -36.03 -9.29
CA LYS A 11 35.95 -34.99 -8.82
C LYS A 11 35.30 -35.40 -7.49
N ASP A 12 35.30 -34.49 -6.54
CA ASP A 12 34.56 -34.65 -5.30
C ASP A 12 33.05 -34.49 -5.59
N PHE A 13 32.36 -35.62 -5.65
CA PHE A 13 30.90 -35.66 -5.89
C PHE A 13 30.07 -35.32 -4.65
N ASN A 14 30.72 -34.89 -3.55
CA ASN A 14 29.99 -34.51 -2.34
C ASN A 14 29.27 -33.16 -2.46
N THR A 15 29.65 -32.36 -3.46
CA THR A 15 29.02 -31.06 -3.69
C THR A 15 28.37 -30.96 -5.08
N CYS A 16 27.16 -30.45 -5.14
CA CYS A 16 26.40 -30.33 -6.38
C CYS A 16 27.06 -29.34 -7.38
N VAL A 17 27.70 -28.30 -6.86
CA VAL A 17 28.40 -27.28 -7.67
C VAL A 17 29.64 -27.78 -8.41
N THR A 18 30.11 -28.99 -8.13
CA THR A 18 31.17 -29.60 -8.90
C THR A 18 30.77 -29.87 -10.36
N CYS A 19 29.48 -30.09 -10.62
CA CYS A 19 28.93 -30.40 -11.93
C CYS A 19 27.79 -29.46 -12.37
N HIS A 20 27.19 -28.75 -11.45
CA HIS A 20 26.06 -27.86 -11.69
C HIS A 20 26.42 -26.41 -11.38
N ASP A 21 26.03 -25.51 -12.25
CA ASP A 21 26.15 -24.07 -11.99
C ASP A 21 25.13 -23.64 -10.96
N ASP A 22 25.57 -22.84 -9.99
CA ASP A 22 24.68 -22.25 -9.01
C ASP A 22 23.99 -21.02 -9.59
N VAL A 23 22.74 -21.17 -10.00
CA VAL A 23 21.90 -20.10 -10.55
C VAL A 23 21.54 -19.01 -9.53
N HIS A 24 21.77 -19.26 -8.23
CA HIS A 24 21.52 -18.31 -7.16
C HIS A 24 22.75 -17.47 -6.80
N GLU A 25 23.88 -17.67 -7.50
CA GLU A 25 25.11 -16.90 -7.27
C GLU A 25 25.58 -16.96 -5.79
N GLN A 26 25.42 -18.10 -5.14
CA GLN A 26 25.75 -18.37 -3.72
C GLN A 26 24.92 -17.56 -2.70
N LYS A 27 23.91 -16.82 -3.14
CA LYS A 27 23.04 -16.00 -2.25
C LYS A 27 22.20 -16.86 -1.28
N LEU A 28 21.92 -18.11 -1.64
CA LEU A 28 21.10 -19.03 -0.83
C LEU A 28 21.94 -20.13 -0.12
N GLY A 29 23.26 -19.96 -0.06
CA GLY A 29 24.18 -20.93 0.52
C GLY A 29 24.57 -22.04 -0.44
N THR A 30 25.41 -22.98 0.02
CA THR A 30 26.02 -24.02 -0.82
C THR A 30 25.38 -25.41 -0.66
N ASP A 31 24.49 -25.56 0.31
CA ASP A 31 23.81 -26.86 0.53
C ASP A 31 22.48 -26.92 -0.23
N CYS A 32 22.57 -27.30 -1.48
CA CYS A 32 21.42 -27.38 -2.40
C CYS A 32 20.33 -28.34 -1.91
N ARG A 33 20.69 -29.38 -1.13
CA ARG A 33 19.75 -30.38 -0.62
C ARG A 33 18.78 -29.88 0.44
N GLN A 34 19.07 -28.72 1.04
CA GLN A 34 18.12 -28.07 1.94
C GLN A 34 16.82 -27.66 1.21
N CYS A 35 16.94 -27.29 -0.06
CA CYS A 35 15.82 -26.82 -0.84
C CYS A 35 15.42 -27.75 -1.99
N HIS A 36 16.38 -28.41 -2.64
CA HIS A 36 16.14 -29.22 -3.82
C HIS A 36 16.10 -30.72 -3.51
N VAL A 37 15.39 -31.48 -4.34
CA VAL A 37 15.39 -32.94 -4.34
C VAL A 37 16.18 -33.45 -5.55
N GLU A 38 16.83 -34.60 -5.39
CA GLU A 38 17.68 -35.17 -6.44
C GLU A 38 16.89 -35.67 -7.66
N GLU A 39 15.61 -36.03 -7.46
CA GLU A 39 14.73 -36.50 -8.53
C GLU A 39 14.34 -35.34 -9.48
N SER A 40 14.32 -34.10 -9.00
CA SER A 40 14.04 -32.94 -9.82
C SER A 40 14.43 -31.63 -9.10
N PHE A 41 15.38 -30.89 -9.67
CA PHE A 41 15.78 -29.58 -9.17
C PHE A 41 14.65 -28.53 -9.21
N GLN A 42 13.61 -28.74 -10.02
CA GLN A 42 12.42 -27.89 -10.05
C GLN A 42 11.49 -28.15 -8.87
N LYS A 43 11.63 -29.32 -8.23
CA LYS A 43 10.83 -29.68 -7.06
C LYS A 43 11.55 -29.21 -5.80
N ILE A 44 11.01 -28.21 -5.16
CA ILE A 44 11.55 -27.65 -3.91
C ILE A 44 10.90 -28.35 -2.72
N ARG A 45 11.75 -28.81 -1.79
CA ARG A 45 11.33 -29.29 -0.45
C ARG A 45 10.84 -28.07 0.34
N ASN A 46 9.92 -28.31 1.24
CA ASN A 46 9.57 -27.38 2.31
C ASN A 46 9.45 -25.92 1.86
N LYS A 47 8.67 -25.66 0.80
CA LYS A 47 8.41 -24.28 0.34
C LYS A 47 7.95 -23.34 1.48
N LYS A 48 7.34 -23.89 2.53
CA LYS A 48 6.89 -23.15 3.72
C LYS A 48 8.05 -22.72 4.63
N ASP A 49 9.19 -23.37 4.53
CA ASP A 49 10.37 -23.09 5.37
C ASP A 49 11.37 -22.16 4.66
N PHE A 50 11.05 -21.72 3.44
CA PHE A 50 11.88 -20.78 2.70
C PHE A 50 11.87 -19.42 3.38
N LYS A 51 13.05 -18.94 3.75
CA LYS A 51 13.22 -17.67 4.45
C LYS A 51 13.50 -16.55 3.47
N HIS A 52 12.50 -15.72 3.24
CA HIS A 52 12.61 -14.57 2.37
C HIS A 52 13.62 -13.51 2.86
N GLU A 53 13.95 -13.51 4.15
CA GLU A 53 14.98 -12.63 4.72
C GLU A 53 16.35 -12.82 4.05
N LEU A 54 16.57 -13.98 3.44
CA LEU A 54 17.81 -14.30 2.70
C LEU A 54 17.84 -13.67 1.29
N THR A 55 16.71 -13.15 0.81
CA THR A 55 16.57 -12.65 -0.58
C THR A 55 16.58 -11.14 -0.69
N GLY A 56 16.70 -10.41 0.42
CA GLY A 56 16.63 -8.95 0.43
C GLY A 56 15.20 -8.36 0.49
N TYR A 57 14.16 -9.20 0.45
CA TYR A 57 12.77 -8.79 0.65
C TYR A 57 12.10 -9.66 1.73
N PRO A 58 12.23 -9.33 3.00
CA PRO A 58 11.53 -10.03 4.07
C PRO A 58 10.03 -9.88 3.89
N LEU A 59 9.28 -10.97 4.05
CA LEU A 59 7.82 -10.93 4.01
C LEU A 59 7.28 -10.47 5.35
N GLU A 60 6.51 -9.40 5.34
CA GLU A 60 5.92 -8.81 6.53
C GLU A 60 4.39 -8.66 6.39
N GLY A 61 3.69 -8.66 7.51
CA GLY A 61 2.24 -8.46 7.56
C GLY A 61 1.48 -9.38 6.63
N LYS A 62 0.64 -8.83 5.77
CA LYS A 62 -0.16 -9.60 4.81
C LYS A 62 0.66 -10.34 3.76
N HIS A 63 1.89 -9.90 3.46
CA HIS A 63 2.74 -10.57 2.49
C HIS A 63 3.18 -11.97 2.94
N ILE A 64 3.22 -12.25 4.25
CA ILE A 64 3.57 -13.58 4.79
C ILE A 64 2.65 -14.68 4.24
N THR A 65 1.39 -14.35 3.97
CA THR A 65 0.37 -15.31 3.56
C THR A 65 0.10 -15.34 2.06
N VAL A 66 0.81 -14.50 1.29
CA VAL A 66 0.65 -14.44 -0.17
C VAL A 66 1.25 -15.66 -0.84
N ASP A 67 0.57 -16.24 -1.82
CA ASP A 67 1.12 -17.35 -2.61
C ASP A 67 2.34 -16.90 -3.42
N CYS A 68 3.36 -17.74 -3.46
CA CYS A 68 4.62 -17.45 -4.15
C CYS A 68 4.43 -16.94 -5.58
N LYS A 69 3.48 -17.53 -6.32
CA LYS A 69 3.21 -17.19 -7.72
C LYS A 69 2.51 -15.85 -7.92
N LYS A 70 2.04 -15.23 -6.86
CA LYS A 70 1.47 -13.87 -6.96
C LYS A 70 2.53 -12.79 -7.14
N CYS A 71 3.76 -13.10 -6.74
CA CYS A 71 4.91 -12.23 -6.95
C CYS A 71 5.82 -12.80 -8.05
N HIS A 72 6.07 -14.13 -8.02
CA HIS A 72 6.91 -14.83 -8.99
C HIS A 72 6.05 -15.43 -10.10
N GLU A 73 5.56 -14.59 -11.01
CA GLU A 73 4.67 -15.00 -12.11
C GLU A 73 5.38 -15.87 -13.16
N THR A 74 6.68 -15.61 -13.38
CA THR A 74 7.51 -16.32 -14.35
C THR A 74 8.37 -17.37 -13.63
N LYS A 75 9.61 -17.07 -13.29
CA LYS A 75 10.51 -17.95 -12.56
C LYS A 75 10.73 -17.42 -11.15
N MET A 76 10.89 -18.34 -10.18
CA MET A 76 11.18 -18.00 -8.79
C MET A 76 12.50 -17.24 -8.60
N THR A 77 13.41 -17.34 -9.57
CA THR A 77 14.73 -16.72 -9.55
C THR A 77 14.79 -15.40 -10.31
N ASP A 78 13.73 -15.03 -11.02
CA ASP A 78 13.72 -13.77 -11.76
C ASP A 78 13.71 -12.62 -10.74
N PRO A 79 14.57 -11.59 -10.94
CA PRO A 79 14.62 -10.46 -10.06
C PRO A 79 13.31 -9.68 -10.14
N LEU A 80 12.78 -9.27 -8.99
CA LEU A 80 11.58 -8.45 -8.87
C LEU A 80 11.97 -7.04 -8.43
N GLU A 81 11.37 -6.06 -9.05
CA GLU A 81 11.37 -4.69 -8.54
C GLU A 81 10.48 -4.64 -7.30
N HIS A 82 11.01 -4.18 -6.16
CA HIS A 82 10.29 -4.17 -4.88
C HIS A 82 10.69 -3.03 -3.96
N ASN A 83 11.19 -1.94 -4.53
CA ASN A 83 11.66 -0.80 -3.76
C ASN A 83 10.51 0.05 -3.23
N ARG A 84 9.37 0.03 -3.91
CA ARG A 84 8.18 0.82 -3.58
C ARG A 84 6.93 -0.06 -3.67
N CYS A 85 5.93 0.27 -2.89
CA CYS A 85 4.64 -0.44 -2.95
C CYS A 85 4.04 -0.45 -4.38
N ALA A 86 4.22 0.66 -5.11
CA ALA A 86 3.73 0.82 -6.48
C ALA A 86 4.46 -0.04 -7.53
N ASP A 87 5.56 -0.70 -7.18
CA ASP A 87 6.24 -1.63 -8.10
C ASP A 87 5.39 -2.91 -8.30
N CYS A 88 4.49 -3.20 -7.35
CA CYS A 88 3.61 -4.36 -7.38
C CYS A 88 2.12 -4.01 -7.23
N HIS A 89 1.80 -2.87 -6.66
CA HIS A 89 0.43 -2.48 -6.37
C HIS A 89 0.00 -1.28 -7.20
N ASP A 90 -1.16 -1.39 -7.84
CA ASP A 90 -1.80 -0.27 -8.52
C ASP A 90 -2.24 0.80 -7.52
N ASP A 91 -2.15 2.06 -7.92
CA ASP A 91 -2.67 3.18 -7.14
C ASP A 91 -4.20 3.20 -7.16
N PHE A 92 -4.80 2.70 -6.09
CA PHE A 92 -6.24 2.71 -5.89
C PHE A 92 -6.85 4.13 -5.90
N HIS A 93 -6.06 5.14 -5.53
CA HIS A 93 -6.50 6.54 -5.50
C HIS A 93 -6.38 7.23 -6.85
N LYS A 94 -5.90 6.53 -7.88
CA LYS A 94 -5.79 7.02 -9.27
C LYS A 94 -5.12 8.39 -9.37
N GLY A 95 -4.04 8.55 -8.65
CA GLY A 95 -3.22 9.76 -8.68
C GLY A 95 -3.76 10.94 -7.89
N GLN A 96 -4.86 10.82 -7.14
CA GLN A 96 -5.43 11.95 -6.39
C GLN A 96 -4.43 12.58 -5.41
N PHE A 97 -3.47 11.83 -4.88
CA PHE A 97 -2.44 12.32 -3.98
C PHE A 97 -1.13 12.71 -4.67
N ILE A 98 -1.03 12.48 -5.98
CA ILE A 98 0.15 12.84 -6.77
C ILE A 98 -0.01 14.29 -7.24
N THR A 99 1.05 15.09 -7.02
CA THR A 99 1.18 16.43 -7.60
C THR A 99 2.50 16.53 -8.36
N ALA A 100 2.74 17.65 -9.05
CA ALA A 100 3.99 17.87 -9.78
C ALA A 100 5.23 17.77 -8.88
N THR A 101 5.09 18.10 -7.59
CA THR A 101 6.19 18.15 -6.62
C THR A 101 6.13 17.06 -5.55
N LEU A 102 4.98 16.38 -5.39
CA LEU A 102 4.75 15.40 -4.34
C LEU A 102 4.30 14.07 -4.93
N LYS A 103 5.04 13.02 -4.63
CA LYS A 103 4.66 11.62 -4.87
C LYS A 103 4.79 10.87 -3.55
N PRO A 104 3.76 10.89 -2.70
CA PRO A 104 3.83 10.26 -1.40
C PRO A 104 4.02 8.75 -1.54
N ASP A 105 4.77 8.16 -0.61
CA ASP A 105 4.85 6.71 -0.50
C ASP A 105 3.58 6.20 0.20
N CYS A 106 3.05 5.08 -0.26
CA CYS A 106 1.83 4.48 0.31
C CYS A 106 1.95 4.22 1.82
N LYS A 107 3.15 3.90 2.30
CA LYS A 107 3.43 3.67 3.72
C LYS A 107 3.26 4.91 4.62
N GLU A 108 3.16 6.11 4.05
CA GLU A 108 2.85 7.30 4.83
C GLU A 108 1.43 7.29 5.40
N CYS A 109 0.54 6.52 4.75
CA CYS A 109 -0.86 6.40 5.13
C CYS A 109 -1.31 4.95 5.37
N HIS A 110 -0.55 3.96 4.90
CA HIS A 110 -0.89 2.54 5.00
C HIS A 110 0.25 1.73 5.61
N SER A 111 -0.08 0.54 6.09
CA SER A 111 0.89 -0.43 6.57
C SER A 111 0.77 -1.75 5.81
N VAL A 112 1.77 -2.60 5.95
CA VAL A 112 1.75 -3.96 5.39
C VAL A 112 0.73 -4.88 6.04
N GLU A 113 0.08 -4.45 7.14
CA GLU A 113 -1.02 -5.18 7.78
C GLU A 113 -2.34 -5.05 7.01
N GLY A 114 -2.42 -4.11 6.08
CA GLY A 114 -3.53 -3.96 5.14
C GLY A 114 -3.83 -2.51 4.80
N PHE A 115 -4.46 -2.33 3.64
CA PHE A 115 -4.82 -1.01 3.12
C PHE A 115 -6.14 -0.47 3.70
N MET A 116 -6.95 -1.29 4.37
CA MET A 116 -8.26 -0.88 4.91
C MET A 116 -8.17 0.05 6.12
N GLY A 117 -7.05 0.05 6.83
CA GLY A 117 -6.78 0.99 7.93
C GLY A 117 -5.83 2.08 7.47
N SER A 118 -6.27 3.34 7.51
CA SER A 118 -5.38 4.46 7.22
C SER A 118 -4.68 4.95 8.49
N LEU A 119 -3.38 5.21 8.37
CA LEU A 119 -2.57 5.89 9.38
C LEU A 119 -2.67 7.42 9.27
N TYR A 120 -3.54 7.91 8.39
CA TYR A 120 -3.78 9.33 8.21
C TYR A 120 -4.60 9.88 9.37
N THR A 121 -4.00 10.72 10.20
CA THR A 121 -4.60 11.23 11.43
C THR A 121 -5.41 12.50 11.20
N ILE A 122 -6.30 12.82 12.14
CA ILE A 122 -7.02 14.10 12.16
C ILE A 122 -6.05 15.29 12.18
N GLU A 123 -4.93 15.18 12.88
CA GLU A 123 -3.91 16.22 12.90
C GLU A 123 -3.30 16.48 11.50
N LYS A 124 -3.09 15.42 10.73
CA LYS A 124 -2.64 15.55 9.34
C LYS A 124 -3.75 16.16 8.46
N HIS A 125 -4.98 15.72 8.65
CA HIS A 125 -6.14 16.23 7.94
C HIS A 125 -6.33 17.74 8.18
N ASN A 126 -6.17 18.18 9.42
CA ASN A 126 -6.35 19.58 9.82
C ASN A 126 -5.26 20.53 9.31
N LYS A 127 -4.20 20.01 8.69
CA LYS A 127 -3.25 20.82 7.90
C LYS A 127 -3.74 21.09 6.48
N GLY A 128 -4.83 20.46 6.09
CA GLY A 128 -5.49 20.65 4.80
C GLY A 128 -6.45 21.85 4.78
N PRO A 129 -7.16 22.04 3.67
CA PRO A 129 -8.03 23.19 3.47
C PRO A 129 -9.32 23.17 4.31
N PHE A 130 -9.70 22.02 4.87
CA PHE A 130 -10.91 21.86 5.69
C PHE A 130 -10.54 21.20 7.04
N PRO A 131 -10.17 21.97 8.07
CA PRO A 131 -9.93 21.45 9.40
C PRO A 131 -11.23 20.90 10.02
N LEU A 132 -11.14 19.70 10.59
CA LEU A 132 -12.25 19.09 11.33
C LEU A 132 -12.34 19.73 12.71
N VAL A 133 -13.45 20.40 12.98
CA VAL A 133 -13.74 21.06 14.25
C VAL A 133 -15.17 20.76 14.69
N GLY A 134 -15.46 20.89 15.97
CA GLY A 134 -16.78 20.64 16.53
C GLY A 134 -17.33 19.26 16.18
N ALA A 135 -18.57 19.19 15.75
CA ALA A 135 -19.24 17.95 15.37
C ALA A 135 -18.52 17.18 14.23
N HIS A 136 -17.76 17.88 13.38
CA HIS A 136 -17.01 17.24 12.32
C HIS A 136 -15.88 16.32 12.83
N LEU A 137 -15.38 16.52 14.06
CA LEU A 137 -14.41 15.61 14.68
C LEU A 137 -14.95 14.20 14.88
N ALA A 138 -16.25 14.06 15.11
CA ALA A 138 -16.91 12.77 15.29
C ALA A 138 -17.45 12.19 13.98
N THR A 139 -17.32 12.91 12.87
CA THR A 139 -17.85 12.48 11.58
C THR A 139 -16.91 11.43 10.96
N PRO A 140 -17.42 10.26 10.56
CA PRO A 140 -16.58 9.25 9.94
C PRO A 140 -16.09 9.69 8.56
N CYS A 141 -14.89 9.30 8.19
CA CYS A 141 -14.23 9.71 6.94
C CYS A 141 -15.11 9.55 5.70
N PHE A 142 -15.83 8.44 5.60
CA PHE A 142 -16.70 8.11 4.47
C PHE A 142 -17.99 8.94 4.39
N ALA A 143 -18.32 9.73 5.40
CA ALA A 143 -19.46 10.64 5.31
C ALA A 143 -19.16 11.82 4.38
N CYS A 144 -17.89 12.22 4.31
CA CYS A 144 -17.42 13.28 3.43
C CYS A 144 -16.74 12.71 2.17
N HIS A 145 -15.86 11.75 2.37
CA HIS A 145 -15.17 11.04 1.28
C HIS A 145 -16.08 9.93 0.74
N LYS A 146 -16.96 10.32 -0.16
CA LYS A 146 -17.98 9.42 -0.72
C LYS A 146 -17.40 8.63 -1.89
N LYS A 147 -17.96 7.44 -2.10
CA LYS A 147 -17.73 6.60 -3.26
C LYS A 147 -19.02 6.58 -4.07
N GLU A 148 -19.01 7.22 -5.20
CA GLU A 148 -20.02 7.00 -6.25
C GLU A 148 -19.52 5.86 -7.17
N GLU A 149 -18.64 6.16 -8.11
CA GLU A 149 -17.88 5.15 -8.84
C GLU A 149 -16.51 4.94 -8.20
N GLU A 150 -15.85 6.01 -7.74
CA GLU A 150 -14.55 6.03 -7.10
C GLU A 150 -14.56 6.87 -5.83
N TRP A 151 -13.65 6.54 -4.90
CA TRP A 151 -13.48 7.38 -3.71
C TRP A 151 -12.94 8.77 -4.07
N SER A 152 -13.60 9.82 -3.60
CA SER A 152 -13.12 11.19 -3.72
C SER A 152 -12.45 11.64 -2.41
N PHE A 153 -11.19 12.00 -2.50
CA PHE A 153 -10.39 12.48 -1.36
C PHE A 153 -10.03 13.97 -1.47
N LYS A 154 -10.30 14.57 -2.62
CA LYS A 154 -10.01 15.99 -2.89
C LYS A 154 -11.21 16.69 -3.52
N ASN A 155 -11.24 18.01 -3.42
CA ASN A 155 -12.27 18.87 -4.04
C ASN A 155 -13.70 18.52 -3.59
N ILE A 156 -13.86 18.15 -2.32
CA ILE A 156 -15.15 17.74 -1.75
C ILE A 156 -16.01 18.97 -1.39
N GLY A 157 -15.37 20.10 -1.21
CA GLY A 157 -15.98 21.34 -0.75
C GLY A 157 -15.24 21.90 0.46
N GLN A 158 -15.44 23.19 0.73
CA GLN A 158 -14.78 23.89 1.83
C GLN A 158 -15.75 24.80 2.58
N ASN A 159 -16.90 25.10 1.99
CA ASN A 159 -17.92 25.93 2.58
C ASN A 159 -19.05 25.07 3.13
N CYS A 160 -19.78 25.61 4.12
CA CYS A 160 -20.88 24.88 4.74
C CYS A 160 -21.92 24.41 3.70
N ILE A 161 -22.25 25.27 2.74
CA ILE A 161 -23.25 25.01 1.69
C ILE A 161 -22.79 23.92 0.69
N ASP A 162 -21.50 23.63 0.59
CA ASP A 162 -21.01 22.58 -0.31
C ASP A 162 -21.47 21.18 0.15
N CYS A 163 -21.85 21.06 1.43
CA CYS A 163 -22.25 19.80 2.06
C CYS A 163 -23.60 19.87 2.78
N HIS A 164 -24.02 21.05 3.23
CA HIS A 164 -25.25 21.26 3.99
C HIS A 164 -26.26 22.09 3.19
N ASP A 165 -27.52 21.67 3.21
CA ASP A 165 -28.61 22.39 2.58
C ASP A 165 -28.96 23.66 3.37
N ASP A 166 -29.20 24.77 2.66
CA ASP A 166 -29.74 25.98 3.27
C ASP A 166 -31.22 25.78 3.65
N VAL A 167 -31.47 25.52 4.92
CA VAL A 167 -32.82 25.34 5.47
C VAL A 167 -33.66 26.62 5.44
N HIS A 168 -33.02 27.78 5.36
CA HIS A 168 -33.72 29.08 5.34
C HIS A 168 -34.34 29.39 3.97
N LYS A 169 -33.91 28.70 2.90
CA LYS A 169 -34.45 28.79 1.55
C LYS A 169 -34.61 30.24 1.05
N GLY A 170 -33.62 31.08 1.33
CA GLY A 170 -33.62 32.49 0.93
C GLY A 170 -34.50 33.41 1.78
N LEU A 171 -35.07 32.94 2.90
CA LEU A 171 -35.85 33.79 3.81
C LEU A 171 -34.96 34.78 4.58
N ILE A 172 -33.67 34.47 4.74
CA ILE A 172 -32.72 35.39 5.36
C ILE A 172 -32.13 36.29 4.28
N THR A 173 -32.26 37.61 4.47
CA THR A 173 -31.75 38.56 3.50
C THR A 173 -30.22 38.59 3.48
N GLU A 174 -29.66 38.98 2.33
CA GLU A 174 -28.21 39.06 2.12
C GLU A 174 -27.49 39.99 3.13
N LYS A 175 -28.22 40.93 3.73
CA LYS A 175 -27.72 41.80 4.81
C LYS A 175 -27.22 40.99 6.03
N TYR A 176 -27.90 39.88 6.36
CA TYR A 176 -27.58 39.03 7.51
C TYR A 176 -26.88 37.75 7.10
N TYR A 177 -26.83 37.46 5.83
CA TYR A 177 -26.31 36.24 5.25
C TYR A 177 -25.46 36.51 4.00
N PRO A 178 -24.47 37.43 4.09
CA PRO A 178 -23.65 37.75 2.93
C PRO A 178 -22.83 36.56 2.51
N GLN A 179 -22.88 36.20 1.21
CA GLN A 179 -22.06 35.14 0.62
C GLN A 179 -22.20 33.76 1.31
N ASN A 180 -23.40 33.45 1.84
CA ASN A 180 -23.64 32.17 2.53
C ASN A 180 -22.73 31.93 3.73
N THR A 181 -22.40 32.93 4.51
CA THR A 181 -21.55 32.87 5.69
C THR A 181 -22.33 32.35 6.91
N CYS A 182 -22.66 31.07 6.91
CA CYS A 182 -23.43 30.40 7.95
C CYS A 182 -22.82 30.56 9.35
N ASN A 183 -21.51 30.69 9.42
CA ASN A 183 -20.73 30.80 10.66
C ASN A 183 -20.91 32.15 11.39
N GLN A 184 -21.66 33.09 10.82
CA GLN A 184 -22.06 34.32 11.55
C GLN A 184 -23.12 34.05 12.62
N CYS A 185 -23.93 33.03 12.42
CA CYS A 185 -25.00 32.63 13.34
C CYS A 185 -24.83 31.22 13.90
N HIS A 186 -24.19 30.34 13.18
CA HIS A 186 -24.02 28.93 13.55
C HIS A 186 -22.57 28.60 13.88
N THR A 187 -22.37 27.61 14.75
CA THR A 187 -21.05 27.07 15.07
C THR A 187 -20.99 25.60 14.67
N PRO A 188 -19.78 25.07 14.37
CA PRO A 188 -19.61 23.65 14.10
C PRO A 188 -19.89 22.73 15.31
N ASP A 189 -19.95 23.30 16.51
CA ASP A 189 -20.20 22.54 17.76
C ASP A 189 -21.69 22.23 17.94
N ALA A 190 -22.55 23.22 17.65
CA ALA A 190 -23.98 23.08 17.88
C ALA A 190 -24.75 23.90 16.82
N TRP A 191 -25.08 23.26 15.71
CA TRP A 191 -25.76 23.95 14.59
C TRP A 191 -27.12 24.53 14.93
N ALA A 192 -27.85 23.91 15.88
CA ALA A 192 -29.17 24.38 16.32
C ALA A 192 -29.08 25.57 17.29
N GLU A 193 -27.94 25.86 17.86
CA GLU A 193 -27.73 26.98 18.76
C GLU A 193 -27.27 28.18 17.94
N VAL A 194 -28.11 29.19 17.86
CA VAL A 194 -27.84 30.42 17.11
C VAL A 194 -27.24 31.46 18.03
N ALA A 195 -26.07 31.95 17.73
CA ALA A 195 -25.44 33.07 18.41
C ALA A 195 -26.00 34.40 17.82
N PHE A 196 -26.59 35.24 18.65
CA PHE A 196 -27.02 36.59 18.30
C PHE A 196 -26.13 37.62 18.97
#